data_2c345ae0f49f1af3e28808d8b39fae87
#
_entry.id   2c345ae0f49f1af3e28808d8b39fae87
#
_cell.length_a   1.000
_cell.length_b   1.000
_cell.length_c   1.000
_cell.angle_alpha   90.00
_cell.angle_beta   90.00
_cell.angle_gamma   90.00
#
_symmetry.space_group_name_H-M   'P 1'
#
loop_
_entity.id
_entity.type
_entity.pdbx_description
1 polymer ?
#
loop_
_entity_poly.entity_id
_entity_poly.type
_entity_poly.pdbx_seq_one_letter_code
_entity_poly.pdbx_strand_id
1 'polypeptide(L)'
;MKTKAVRLYGKNDLRTEEFELPEITDDELLAEVMTDSVCMSTYKAQFLGTEHARVPKDVAKNPVIVGHEMCGKIVKVGKNLTQRYTPGEKFVIQPALPDAALHTIGYSYRYCGGDATFVIIPKLYIDQGCVLHYDRDDYFAGSLAEPMSCIIGGYKVNYHNNFATHEHKMGIVEGGNC
;
A
#
# COMPACT_ATOMS: atom_id res chain seq x y z
N MET A 1 -1.91 11.31 -17.70
CA MET A 1 -0.80 10.31 -17.64
C MET A 1 -1.40 8.93 -17.82
N LYS A 2 -0.90 8.16 -18.80
CA LYS A 2 -1.37 6.79 -19.03
C LYS A 2 -0.69 5.82 -18.08
N THR A 3 -1.46 4.93 -17.47
CA THR A 3 -0.96 3.86 -16.60
C THR A 3 -1.42 2.50 -17.11
N LYS A 4 -0.60 1.47 -16.88
CA LYS A 4 -0.97 0.06 -17.05
C LYS A 4 -1.05 -0.58 -15.68
N ALA A 5 -2.19 -1.19 -15.36
CA ALA A 5 -2.43 -1.72 -14.02
C ALA A 5 -3.23 -3.03 -14.03
N VAL A 6 -3.07 -3.81 -12.97
CA VAL A 6 -3.95 -4.92 -12.65
C VAL A 6 -5.09 -4.41 -11.78
N ARG A 7 -6.32 -4.58 -12.24
CA ARG A 7 -7.52 -4.06 -11.57
C ARG A 7 -8.49 -5.18 -11.20
N LEU A 8 -9.04 -5.08 -10.00
CA LEU A 8 -10.09 -5.96 -9.50
C LEU A 8 -11.45 -5.40 -9.88
N TYR A 9 -12.26 -6.21 -10.56
CA TYR A 9 -13.65 -5.91 -10.97
C TYR A 9 -14.68 -6.66 -10.12
N GLY A 10 -14.26 -7.71 -9.44
CA GLY A 10 -15.12 -8.54 -8.62
C GLY A 10 -14.47 -9.88 -8.28
N LYS A 11 -15.27 -10.80 -7.77
CA LYS A 11 -14.81 -12.14 -7.38
C LYS A 11 -14.18 -12.87 -8.57
N ASN A 12 -12.89 -13.24 -8.43
CA ASN A 12 -12.09 -13.91 -9.46
C ASN A 12 -11.99 -13.16 -10.81
N ASP A 13 -12.15 -11.83 -10.77
CA ASP A 13 -12.10 -10.99 -11.96
C ASP A 13 -11.00 -9.93 -11.82
N LEU A 14 -9.77 -10.33 -12.13
CA LEU A 14 -8.61 -9.44 -12.28
C LEU A 14 -8.34 -9.23 -13.77
N ARG A 15 -8.14 -7.96 -14.15
CA ARG A 15 -7.83 -7.57 -15.53
C ARG A 15 -6.63 -6.67 -15.59
N THR A 16 -5.73 -6.94 -16.53
CA THR A 16 -4.65 -6.01 -16.88
C THR A 16 -5.14 -5.07 -17.96
N GLU A 17 -5.10 -3.78 -17.70
CA GLU A 17 -5.56 -2.77 -18.66
C GLU A 17 -4.75 -1.48 -18.59
N GLU A 18 -4.84 -0.69 -19.64
CA GLU A 18 -4.27 0.65 -19.73
C GLU A 18 -5.38 1.68 -19.71
N PHE A 19 -5.20 2.74 -18.91
CA PHE A 19 -6.16 3.84 -18.82
C PHE A 19 -5.48 5.14 -18.44
N GLU A 20 -6.17 6.27 -18.62
CA GLU A 20 -5.65 7.57 -18.22
C GLU A 20 -5.93 7.84 -16.75
N LEU A 21 -4.88 8.21 -16.01
CA LEU A 21 -5.02 8.77 -14.67
C LEU A 21 -5.53 10.21 -14.78
N PRO A 22 -6.40 10.65 -13.87
CA PRO A 22 -6.76 12.06 -13.79
C PRO A 22 -5.54 12.93 -13.42
N GLU A 23 -5.66 14.24 -13.55
CA GLU A 23 -4.66 15.15 -12.98
C GLU A 23 -4.72 15.08 -11.46
N ILE A 24 -3.54 15.13 -10.82
CA ILE A 24 -3.46 15.18 -9.36
C ILE A 24 -3.99 16.51 -8.83
N THR A 25 -4.58 16.46 -7.67
CA THR A 25 -4.93 17.67 -6.90
C THR A 25 -3.71 18.32 -6.26
N ASP A 26 -3.87 19.48 -5.65
CA ASP A 26 -2.79 20.19 -4.96
C ASP A 26 -2.29 19.44 -3.69
N ASP A 27 -3.02 18.43 -3.23
CA ASP A 27 -2.74 17.62 -2.03
C ASP A 27 -2.38 16.15 -2.34
N GLU A 28 -2.06 15.82 -3.58
CA GLU A 28 -1.75 14.45 -4.01
C GLU A 28 -0.36 14.34 -4.63
N LEU A 29 0.14 13.11 -4.75
CA LEU A 29 1.38 12.79 -5.44
C LEU A 29 1.10 11.88 -6.62
N LEU A 30 1.72 12.15 -7.77
CA LEU A 30 1.85 11.19 -8.86
C LEU A 30 3.16 10.44 -8.66
N ALA A 31 3.11 9.12 -8.65
CA ALA A 31 4.26 8.27 -8.44
C ALA A 31 4.39 7.22 -9.55
N GLU A 32 5.63 6.85 -9.87
CA GLU A 32 5.99 5.69 -10.68
C GLU A 32 6.31 4.54 -9.74
N VAL A 33 5.62 3.41 -9.89
CA VAL A 33 5.91 2.19 -9.13
C VAL A 33 7.03 1.46 -9.86
N MET A 34 8.10 1.17 -9.15
CA MET A 34 9.26 0.47 -9.67
C MET A 34 9.25 -1.01 -9.32
N THR A 35 8.73 -1.35 -8.15
CA THR A 35 8.57 -2.72 -7.66
C THR A 35 7.35 -2.81 -6.75
N ASP A 36 6.69 -3.95 -6.80
CA ASP A 36 5.69 -4.38 -5.83
C ASP A 36 5.92 -5.86 -5.52
N SER A 37 5.75 -6.30 -4.29
CA SER A 37 5.84 -7.73 -3.96
C SER A 37 4.44 -8.35 -3.92
N VAL A 38 4.38 -9.66 -4.12
CA VAL A 38 3.10 -10.38 -4.25
C VAL A 38 2.65 -10.91 -2.90
N CYS A 39 1.56 -10.36 -2.39
CA CYS A 39 0.96 -10.75 -1.10
C CYS A 39 -0.21 -11.72 -1.28
N MET A 40 -0.29 -12.73 -0.42
CA MET A 40 -1.44 -13.62 -0.35
C MET A 40 -2.76 -12.91 0.00
N SER A 41 -2.68 -11.72 0.60
CA SER A 41 -3.86 -10.91 0.88
C SER A 41 -4.49 -10.33 -0.41
N THR A 42 -3.71 -10.08 -1.45
CA THR A 42 -4.22 -9.74 -2.79
C THR A 42 -5.02 -10.90 -3.39
N TYR A 43 -4.51 -12.14 -3.26
CA TYR A 43 -5.25 -13.34 -3.65
C TYR A 43 -6.57 -13.46 -2.87
N LYS A 44 -6.56 -13.20 -1.56
CA LYS A 44 -7.77 -13.21 -0.75
C LYS A 44 -8.79 -12.17 -1.21
N ALA A 45 -8.36 -10.96 -1.56
CA ALA A 45 -9.24 -9.93 -2.09
C ALA A 45 -9.86 -10.34 -3.44
N GLN A 46 -9.07 -10.93 -4.33
CA GLN A 46 -9.53 -11.50 -5.60
C GLN A 46 -10.57 -12.60 -5.38
N PHE A 47 -10.28 -13.56 -4.50
CA PHE A 47 -11.16 -14.70 -4.24
C PHE A 47 -12.50 -14.30 -3.60
N LEU A 48 -12.50 -13.32 -2.72
CA LEU A 48 -13.70 -12.83 -2.03
C LEU A 48 -14.45 -11.74 -2.81
N GLY A 49 -13.76 -10.94 -3.63
CA GLY A 49 -14.38 -9.81 -4.31
C GLY A 49 -15.09 -8.88 -3.33
N THR A 50 -16.33 -8.55 -3.58
CA THR A 50 -17.14 -7.66 -2.71
C THR A 50 -17.50 -8.24 -1.33
N GLU A 51 -17.19 -9.51 -1.07
CA GLU A 51 -17.30 -10.11 0.27
C GLU A 51 -16.11 -9.72 1.16
N HIS A 52 -15.00 -9.28 0.56
CA HIS A 52 -13.85 -8.75 1.31
C HIS A 52 -14.19 -7.36 1.88
N ALA A 53 -13.95 -7.16 3.19
CA ALA A 53 -14.36 -5.94 3.89
C ALA A 53 -13.78 -4.63 3.31
N ARG A 54 -12.58 -4.71 2.69
CA ARG A 54 -11.87 -3.55 2.11
C ARG A 54 -12.19 -3.32 0.63
N VAL A 55 -12.85 -4.26 -0.05
CA VAL A 55 -13.22 -4.11 -1.46
C VAL A 55 -14.54 -3.37 -1.57
N PRO A 56 -14.59 -2.27 -2.35
CA PRO A 56 -15.83 -1.50 -2.53
C PRO A 56 -16.96 -2.34 -3.14
N LYS A 57 -18.18 -2.11 -2.69
CA LYS A 57 -19.35 -2.85 -3.20
C LYS A 57 -19.66 -2.57 -4.68
N ASP A 58 -19.21 -1.43 -5.18
CA ASP A 58 -19.37 -0.98 -6.55
C ASP A 58 -18.15 -1.26 -7.44
N VAL A 59 -17.23 -2.14 -7.01
CA VAL A 59 -15.96 -2.44 -7.68
C VAL A 59 -16.13 -2.85 -9.15
N ALA A 60 -17.25 -3.47 -9.50
CA ALA A 60 -17.56 -3.82 -10.89
C ALA A 60 -17.69 -2.59 -11.82
N LYS A 61 -18.13 -1.45 -11.28
CA LYS A 61 -18.26 -0.18 -12.01
C LYS A 61 -17.04 0.72 -11.80
N ASN A 62 -16.45 0.66 -10.62
CA ASN A 62 -15.32 1.46 -10.18
C ASN A 62 -14.16 0.55 -9.75
N PRO A 63 -13.49 -0.13 -10.71
CA PRO A 63 -12.47 -1.12 -10.39
C PRO A 63 -11.27 -0.48 -9.68
N VAL A 64 -10.68 -1.22 -8.76
CA VAL A 64 -9.56 -0.80 -7.93
C VAL A 64 -8.26 -1.43 -8.38
N ILE A 65 -7.15 -0.72 -8.24
CA ILE A 65 -5.81 -1.28 -8.48
C ILE A 65 -5.41 -2.14 -7.29
N VAL A 66 -4.91 -3.34 -7.55
CA VAL A 66 -4.39 -4.25 -6.52
C VAL A 66 -2.90 -4.03 -6.27
N GLY A 67 -2.32 -4.77 -5.29
CA GLY A 67 -0.92 -4.58 -4.86
C GLY A 67 -0.78 -3.48 -3.80
N HIS A 68 0.04 -3.73 -2.77
CA HIS A 68 0.16 -2.80 -1.65
C HIS A 68 1.55 -2.82 -0.97
N GLU A 69 2.51 -3.49 -1.56
CA GLU A 69 3.87 -3.63 -1.04
C GLU A 69 4.86 -2.86 -1.94
N MET A 70 4.43 -1.71 -2.44
CA MET A 70 5.14 -0.97 -3.49
C MET A 70 6.28 -0.11 -2.98
N CYS A 71 7.31 -0.07 -3.81
CA CYS A 71 8.38 0.91 -3.75
C CYS A 71 8.49 1.63 -5.11
N GLY A 72 8.71 2.93 -5.09
CA GLY A 72 8.75 3.72 -6.31
C GLY A 72 9.42 5.06 -6.15
N LYS A 73 9.19 5.94 -7.11
CA LYS A 73 9.67 7.32 -7.07
C LYS A 73 8.54 8.31 -7.37
N ILE A 74 8.62 9.47 -6.76
CA ILE A 74 7.68 10.57 -6.96
C ILE A 74 7.94 11.20 -8.32
N VAL A 75 6.91 11.38 -9.14
CA VAL A 75 6.98 11.98 -10.47
C VAL A 75 6.48 13.44 -10.46
N LYS A 76 5.36 13.68 -9.77
CA LYS A 76 4.76 15.02 -9.67
C LYS A 76 4.23 15.22 -8.25
N VAL A 77 4.40 16.43 -7.75
CA VAL A 77 4.02 16.82 -6.39
C VAL A 77 2.93 17.88 -6.46
N GLY A 78 1.86 17.69 -5.71
CA GLY A 78 0.80 18.68 -5.55
C GLY A 78 1.34 19.96 -4.88
N LYS A 79 0.78 21.12 -5.22
CA LYS A 79 1.33 22.42 -4.81
C LYS A 79 1.50 22.59 -3.31
N ASN A 80 0.58 22.01 -2.52
CA ASN A 80 0.61 22.09 -1.05
C ASN A 80 1.67 21.20 -0.41
N LEU A 81 2.31 20.32 -1.18
CA LEU A 81 3.23 19.29 -0.71
C LEU A 81 4.71 19.57 -1.03
N THR A 82 5.00 20.63 -1.75
CA THR A 82 6.35 20.97 -2.26
C THR A 82 7.40 21.22 -1.17
N GLN A 83 6.98 21.47 0.07
CA GLN A 83 7.88 21.58 1.23
C GLN A 83 8.23 20.23 1.86
N ARG A 84 7.50 19.16 1.50
CA ARG A 84 7.64 17.83 2.09
C ARG A 84 8.21 16.81 1.12
N TYR A 85 7.94 16.97 -0.17
CA TYR A 85 8.30 16.02 -1.21
C TYR A 85 8.88 16.72 -2.44
N THR A 86 9.78 16.02 -3.11
CA THR A 86 10.44 16.49 -4.34
C THR A 86 10.30 15.44 -5.45
N PRO A 87 10.04 15.81 -6.71
CA PRO A 87 10.09 14.87 -7.82
C PRO A 87 11.45 14.15 -7.88
N GLY A 88 11.44 12.84 -8.08
CA GLY A 88 12.62 11.97 -8.07
C GLY A 88 12.89 11.29 -6.73
N GLU A 89 12.32 11.75 -5.62
CA GLU A 89 12.44 11.07 -4.33
C GLU A 89 11.84 9.66 -4.39
N LYS A 90 12.56 8.71 -3.81
CA LYS A 90 12.10 7.33 -3.66
C LYS A 90 11.24 7.19 -2.41
N PHE A 91 10.26 6.31 -2.48
CA PHE A 91 9.35 6.05 -1.36
C PHE A 91 9.03 4.56 -1.22
N VAL A 92 8.61 4.18 -0.03
CA VAL A 92 7.84 2.97 0.26
C VAL A 92 6.53 3.38 0.89
N ILE A 93 5.52 2.53 0.78
CA ILE A 93 4.18 2.83 1.31
C ILE A 93 3.87 2.01 2.55
N GLN A 94 3.26 2.65 3.55
CA GLN A 94 2.56 1.96 4.62
C GLN A 94 1.09 1.83 4.20
N PRO A 95 0.62 0.64 3.79
CA PRO A 95 -0.72 0.51 3.22
C PRO A 95 -1.84 0.54 4.26
N ALA A 96 -1.56 0.12 5.49
CA ALA A 96 -2.53 0.15 6.58
C ALA A 96 -2.55 1.53 7.24
N LEU A 97 -3.70 2.18 7.26
CA LEU A 97 -3.89 3.45 7.95
C LEU A 97 -3.98 3.21 9.47
N PRO A 98 -3.44 4.12 10.31
CA PRO A 98 -3.59 4.08 11.77
C PRO A 98 -5.05 4.12 12.21
N ASP A 99 -5.89 4.87 11.51
CA ASP A 99 -7.33 4.86 11.73
C ASP A 99 -7.96 3.60 11.16
N ALA A 100 -8.97 3.09 11.83
CA ALA A 100 -9.72 1.89 11.42
C ALA A 100 -10.51 2.06 10.11
N ALA A 101 -10.09 2.96 9.23
CA ALA A 101 -10.64 3.11 7.90
C ALA A 101 -10.46 1.80 7.14
N LEU A 102 -11.56 1.22 6.67
CA LEU A 102 -11.51 0.00 5.86
C LEU A 102 -10.85 0.23 4.50
N HIS A 103 -10.72 1.50 4.09
CA HIS A 103 -10.12 1.86 2.81
C HIS A 103 -8.59 1.72 2.86
N THR A 104 -8.04 0.86 2.02
CA THR A 104 -6.62 0.53 2.00
C THR A 104 -6.11 0.48 0.56
N ILE A 105 -4.91 1.01 0.32
CA ILE A 105 -4.21 0.88 -0.96
C ILE A 105 -4.11 -0.60 -1.32
N GLY A 106 -4.33 -0.91 -2.60
CA GLY A 106 -4.35 -2.27 -3.11
C GLY A 106 -5.68 -3.02 -2.95
N TYR A 107 -6.69 -2.36 -2.34
CA TYR A 107 -8.04 -2.94 -2.14
C TYR A 107 -9.18 -1.99 -2.48
N SER A 108 -9.00 -0.69 -2.22
CA SER A 108 -10.12 0.25 -2.17
C SER A 108 -9.96 1.42 -3.13
N TYR A 109 -8.75 1.66 -3.64
CA TYR A 109 -8.47 2.85 -4.43
C TYR A 109 -8.44 2.57 -5.92
N ARG A 110 -9.11 3.44 -6.65
CA ARG A 110 -9.26 3.35 -8.10
C ARG A 110 -7.97 3.67 -8.86
N TYR A 111 -7.13 4.54 -8.27
CA TYR A 111 -5.92 5.09 -8.90
C TYR A 111 -4.66 4.86 -8.07
N CYS A 112 -4.73 4.03 -7.02
CA CYS A 112 -3.59 3.72 -6.16
C CYS A 112 -3.56 2.24 -5.76
N GLY A 113 -2.49 1.57 -6.13
CA GLY A 113 -2.16 0.18 -5.84
C GLY A 113 -0.85 -0.19 -6.51
N GLY A 114 -0.11 -1.14 -5.97
CA GLY A 114 1.25 -1.44 -6.38
C GLY A 114 1.38 -2.15 -7.73
N ASP A 115 0.35 -2.89 -8.15
CA ASP A 115 0.35 -3.56 -9.46
C ASP A 115 -0.01 -2.59 -10.60
N ALA A 116 0.73 -1.49 -10.71
CA ALA A 116 0.56 -0.46 -11.73
C ALA A 116 1.89 0.19 -12.11
N THR A 117 1.96 0.82 -13.28
CA THR A 117 3.15 1.59 -13.69
C THR A 117 3.17 2.98 -13.04
N PHE A 118 2.02 3.65 -13.00
CA PHE A 118 1.87 4.96 -12.35
C PHE A 118 0.61 4.96 -11.49
N VAL A 119 0.69 5.67 -10.35
CA VAL A 119 -0.38 5.76 -9.37
C VAL A 119 -0.51 7.18 -8.82
N ILE A 120 -1.71 7.50 -8.33
CA ILE A 120 -1.96 8.72 -7.58
C ILE A 120 -2.06 8.36 -6.10
N ILE A 121 -1.10 8.80 -5.30
CA ILE A 121 -1.12 8.58 -3.86
C ILE A 121 -2.08 9.61 -3.24
N PRO A 122 -3.14 9.14 -2.56
CA PRO A 122 -4.19 10.02 -2.07
C PRO A 122 -3.75 10.80 -0.82
N LYS A 123 -4.30 12.02 -0.68
CA LYS A 123 -4.08 12.94 0.44
C LYS A 123 -4.09 12.25 1.82
N LEU A 124 -5.02 11.33 2.04
CA LEU A 124 -5.18 10.64 3.32
C LEU A 124 -3.89 9.91 3.74
N TYR A 125 -3.20 9.25 2.81
CA TYR A 125 -1.94 8.56 3.09
C TYR A 125 -0.78 9.51 3.37
N ILE A 126 -0.79 10.65 2.69
CA ILE A 126 0.22 11.70 2.86
C ILE A 126 0.07 12.37 4.21
N ASP A 127 -1.15 12.73 4.60
CA ASP A 127 -1.46 13.37 5.88
C ASP A 127 -1.13 12.48 7.08
N GLN A 128 -1.33 11.18 6.95
CA GLN A 128 -1.03 10.21 8.00
C GLN A 128 0.43 9.73 8.02
N GLY A 129 1.29 10.31 7.16
CA GLY A 129 2.71 9.96 7.12
C GLY A 129 2.99 8.55 6.60
N CYS A 130 2.09 7.99 5.81
CA CYS A 130 2.21 6.64 5.27
C CYS A 130 3.07 6.55 4.00
N VAL A 131 3.52 7.67 3.45
CA VAL A 131 4.51 7.75 2.37
C VAL A 131 5.87 7.96 3.00
N LEU A 132 6.65 6.89 3.10
CA LEU A 132 7.91 6.87 3.82
C LEU A 132 9.07 7.08 2.84
N HIS A 133 10.01 7.94 3.23
CA HIS A 133 11.21 8.16 2.45
C HIS A 133 12.06 6.89 2.37
N TYR A 134 12.65 6.62 1.19
CA TYR A 134 13.48 5.46 0.92
C TYR A 134 14.77 5.89 0.22
N ASP A 135 15.91 5.65 0.82
CA ASP A 135 17.21 6.19 0.42
C ASP A 135 18.20 5.18 -0.17
N ARG A 136 17.81 3.88 -0.29
CA ARG A 136 18.67 2.87 -0.87
C ARG A 136 18.73 2.97 -2.40
N ASP A 137 19.77 2.40 -3.01
CA ASP A 137 19.97 2.44 -4.46
C ASP A 137 19.02 1.53 -5.24
N ASP A 138 18.65 0.39 -4.68
CA ASP A 138 17.72 -0.55 -5.30
C ASP A 138 16.27 -0.30 -4.88
N TYR A 139 15.31 -0.74 -5.71
CA TYR A 139 13.88 -0.69 -5.39
C TYR A 139 13.36 -2.03 -4.85
N PHE A 140 14.08 -3.13 -5.11
CA PHE A 140 13.64 -4.46 -4.72
C PHE A 140 13.51 -4.58 -3.20
N ALA A 141 14.54 -4.18 -2.44
CA ALA A 141 14.48 -4.20 -0.99
C ALA A 141 13.37 -3.29 -0.43
N GLY A 142 13.01 -2.22 -1.16
CA GLY A 142 11.90 -1.33 -0.80
C GLY A 142 10.55 -2.02 -0.84
N SER A 143 10.29 -2.89 -1.83
CA SER A 143 9.04 -3.66 -1.88
C SER A 143 8.91 -4.72 -0.78
N LEU A 144 10.00 -5.05 -0.10
CA LEU A 144 10.00 -5.95 1.05
C LEU A 144 9.80 -5.24 2.40
N ALA A 145 9.71 -3.91 2.41
CA ALA A 145 9.55 -3.14 3.66
C ALA A 145 8.22 -3.46 4.37
N GLU A 146 7.13 -3.54 3.63
CA GLU A 146 5.81 -3.90 4.18
C GLU A 146 5.78 -5.36 4.69
N PRO A 147 6.15 -6.39 3.89
CA PRO A 147 6.22 -7.76 4.38
C PRO A 147 7.10 -7.91 5.63
N MET A 148 8.25 -7.25 5.66
CA MET A 148 9.13 -7.27 6.83
C MET A 148 8.47 -6.63 8.05
N SER A 149 7.73 -5.54 7.86
CA SER A 149 6.99 -4.89 8.96
C SER A 149 5.92 -5.82 9.56
N CYS A 150 5.26 -6.63 8.72
CA CYS A 150 4.30 -7.67 9.16
C CYS A 150 4.99 -8.76 10.00
N ILE A 151 6.17 -9.23 9.57
CA ILE A 151 6.96 -10.21 10.32
C ILE A 151 7.37 -9.64 11.68
N ILE A 152 7.93 -8.43 11.71
CA ILE A 152 8.32 -7.75 12.96
C ILE A 152 7.10 -7.55 13.85
N GLY A 153 5.97 -7.14 13.28
CA GLY A 153 4.70 -7.01 13.99
C GLY A 153 4.24 -8.33 14.59
N GLY A 154 4.31 -9.43 13.84
CA GLY A 154 4.01 -10.77 14.31
C GLY A 154 4.89 -11.20 15.49
N TYR A 155 6.19 -10.95 15.40
CA TYR A 155 7.10 -11.18 16.53
C TYR A 155 6.70 -10.37 17.77
N LYS A 156 6.33 -9.11 17.61
CA LYS A 156 5.90 -8.25 18.72
C LYS A 156 4.59 -8.69 19.35
N VAL A 157 3.64 -9.22 18.58
CA VAL A 157 2.35 -9.72 19.09
C VAL A 157 2.51 -10.98 19.91
N ASN A 158 3.49 -11.83 19.59
CA ASN A 158 3.81 -13.03 20.39
C ASN A 158 4.46 -12.74 21.75
N TYR A 159 4.81 -11.47 22.00
CA TYR A 159 5.31 -11.06 23.31
C TYR A 159 4.17 -10.53 24.14
N HIS A 160 4.08 -11.05 25.35
CA HIS A 160 3.14 -10.55 26.34
C HIS A 160 3.43 -9.06 26.58
N ASN A 161 2.63 -8.23 25.91
CA ASN A 161 2.60 -6.81 26.18
C ASN A 161 2.16 -6.63 27.63
N ASN A 162 3.01 -6.10 28.46
CA ASN A 162 2.56 -5.47 29.65
C ASN A 162 1.88 -4.16 29.25
N PHE A 163 0.55 -4.15 29.18
CA PHE A 163 -0.22 -2.98 28.77
C PHE A 163 0.06 -1.73 29.64
N ALA A 164 0.59 -1.91 30.84
CA ALA A 164 0.90 -0.80 31.73
C ALA A 164 2.26 -0.15 31.44
N THR A 165 3.24 -0.91 30.94
CA THR A 165 4.62 -0.40 30.73
C THR A 165 5.01 -0.36 29.27
N HIS A 166 4.22 -0.94 28.34
CA HIS A 166 4.57 -1.16 26.92
C HIS A 166 5.92 -1.86 26.71
N GLU A 167 6.41 -2.56 27.73
CA GLU A 167 7.65 -3.33 27.63
C GLU A 167 7.41 -4.63 26.87
N HIS A 168 8.27 -4.88 25.88
CA HIS A 168 8.29 -6.12 25.11
C HIS A 168 9.52 -6.95 25.51
N LYS A 169 9.29 -8.15 25.99
CA LYS A 169 10.37 -9.14 26.11
C LYS A 169 10.52 -9.87 24.78
N MET A 170 11.67 -9.72 24.12
CA MET A 170 12.00 -10.43 22.89
C MET A 170 12.54 -11.83 23.24
N GLY A 171 11.89 -12.88 22.77
CA GLY A 171 12.33 -14.27 22.93
C GLY A 171 11.25 -15.25 22.49
N ILE A 172 11.59 -16.21 21.66
CA ILE A 172 10.73 -17.37 21.41
C ILE A 172 10.75 -18.18 22.69
N VAL A 173 9.61 -18.31 23.37
CA VAL A 173 9.51 -19.18 24.55
C VAL A 173 9.52 -20.63 24.11
N GLU A 174 10.26 -21.46 24.84
CA GLU A 174 10.31 -22.90 24.64
C GLU A 174 8.87 -23.48 24.64
N GLY A 175 8.49 -24.16 23.55
CA GLY A 175 7.15 -24.71 23.35
C GLY A 175 6.14 -23.80 22.62
N GLY A 176 6.57 -22.62 22.16
CA GLY A 176 5.75 -21.79 21.26
C GLY A 176 5.64 -22.43 19.86
N ASN A 177 4.42 -22.62 19.36
CA ASN A 177 4.19 -23.00 17.98
C ASN A 177 4.26 -21.73 17.09
N CYS A 178 5.05 -21.82 16.03
CA CYS A 178 5.05 -20.81 14.94
C CYS A 178 3.82 -21.01 14.03
#